data_83df37efbcdfa80846e4c62ebbe32800
#
_entry.id   83df37efbcdfa80846e4c62ebbe32800
#
_cell.length_a   1.000
_cell.length_b   1.000
_cell.length_c   1.000
_cell.angle_alpha   90.00
_cell.angle_beta   90.00
_cell.angle_gamma   90.00
#
_symmetry.space_group_name_H-M   'P 1'
#
loop_
_entity.id
_entity.type
_entity.pdbx_description
1 polymer ?
#
loop_
_entity_poly.entity_id
_entity_poly.type
_entity_poly.pdbx_seq_one_letter_code
_entity_poly.pdbx_strand_id
1 'polypeptide(L)'
;MRSIPNSYAEAARIDGCTNWGILLRIMVPLAKPGIATVTMLSAMGTWNEYPLALVLIRTPANRTLPIGLAHLYQVQRRATDFGALFAALVIILIPTIIIYLVGQKYLLKGVGAGGLKE
;
A
#
# COMPACT_ATOMS: atom_id res chain seq x y z
N MET A 1 -13.08 -8.11 -6.67
CA MET A 1 -14.35 -7.65 -7.30
C MET A 1 -15.55 -8.60 -7.10
N ARG A 2 -15.36 -9.77 -6.53
CA ARG A 2 -16.51 -10.72 -6.25
C ARG A 2 -17.45 -10.28 -5.12
N SER A 3 -17.15 -9.23 -4.38
CA SER A 3 -17.97 -8.75 -3.26
C SER A 3 -19.06 -7.73 -3.64
N ILE A 4 -19.07 -7.24 -4.88
CA ILE A 4 -20.13 -6.33 -5.34
C ILE A 4 -21.24 -7.19 -5.96
N PRO A 5 -22.48 -7.14 -5.43
CA PRO A 5 -23.58 -7.91 -5.97
C PRO A 5 -23.86 -7.54 -7.43
N ASN A 6 -24.06 -8.53 -8.28
CA ASN A 6 -24.37 -8.33 -9.71
C ASN A 6 -25.68 -7.58 -9.93
N SER A 7 -26.58 -7.61 -8.94
CA SER A 7 -27.87 -6.90 -8.97
C SER A 7 -27.74 -5.40 -9.28
N TYR A 8 -26.68 -4.73 -8.83
CA TYR A 8 -26.46 -3.32 -9.16
C TYR A 8 -26.17 -3.09 -10.65
N ALA A 9 -25.40 -4.01 -11.26
CA ALA A 9 -25.10 -3.92 -12.69
C ALA A 9 -26.31 -4.29 -13.55
N GLU A 10 -27.12 -5.23 -13.10
CA GLU A 10 -28.35 -5.67 -13.79
C GLU A 10 -29.42 -4.56 -13.75
N ALA A 11 -29.66 -3.95 -12.58
CA ALA A 11 -30.58 -2.82 -12.45
C ALA A 11 -30.17 -1.65 -13.35
N ALA A 12 -28.90 -1.29 -13.38
CA ALA A 12 -28.40 -0.20 -14.21
C ALA A 12 -28.52 -0.51 -15.72
N ARG A 13 -28.46 -1.78 -16.13
CA ARG A 13 -28.74 -2.17 -17.55
C ARG A 13 -30.18 -1.98 -17.90
N ILE A 14 -31.10 -2.31 -17.00
CA ILE A 14 -32.54 -2.08 -17.18
C ILE A 14 -32.82 -0.58 -17.35
N ASP A 15 -32.12 0.27 -16.61
CA ASP A 15 -32.17 1.74 -16.70
C ASP A 15 -31.49 2.31 -17.96
N GLY A 16 -31.01 1.46 -18.88
CA GLY A 16 -30.41 1.88 -20.15
C GLY A 16 -28.94 2.35 -20.03
N CYS A 17 -28.25 2.12 -18.92
CA CYS A 17 -26.86 2.49 -18.77
C CYS A 17 -25.94 1.64 -19.67
N THR A 18 -24.99 2.29 -20.34
CA THR A 18 -23.92 1.60 -21.05
C THR A 18 -22.95 0.91 -20.09
N ASN A 19 -22.21 -0.12 -20.55
CA ASN A 19 -21.24 -0.83 -19.73
C ASN A 19 -20.18 0.11 -19.12
N TRP A 20 -19.75 1.13 -19.84
CA TRP A 20 -18.83 2.16 -19.33
C TRP A 20 -19.48 3.05 -18.26
N GLY A 21 -20.77 3.38 -18.43
CA GLY A 21 -21.56 4.10 -17.45
C GLY A 21 -21.66 3.33 -16.13
N ILE A 22 -21.97 2.04 -16.21
CA ILE A 22 -22.04 1.14 -15.06
C ILE A 22 -20.68 1.07 -14.36
N LEU A 23 -19.59 0.89 -15.11
CA LEU A 23 -18.25 0.82 -14.55
C LEU A 23 -17.86 2.10 -13.79
N LEU A 24 -18.00 3.25 -14.44
CA LEU A 24 -17.48 4.52 -13.89
C LEU A 24 -18.39 5.14 -12.84
N ARG A 25 -19.72 5.02 -12.99
CA ARG A 25 -20.70 5.67 -12.11
C ARG A 25 -21.15 4.81 -10.93
N ILE A 26 -21.04 3.47 -11.07
CA ILE A 26 -21.54 2.54 -10.04
C ILE A 26 -20.41 1.70 -9.47
N MET A 27 -19.70 0.93 -10.30
CA MET A 27 -18.72 -0.04 -9.82
C MET A 27 -17.47 0.60 -9.22
N VAL A 28 -16.89 1.63 -9.86
CA VAL A 28 -15.69 2.32 -9.36
C VAL A 28 -15.97 3.03 -8.04
N PRO A 29 -17.04 3.80 -7.83
CA PRO A 29 -17.36 4.39 -6.55
C PRO A 29 -17.56 3.37 -5.43
N LEU A 30 -18.25 2.26 -5.71
CA LEU A 30 -18.43 1.17 -4.75
C LEU A 30 -17.13 0.45 -4.41
N ALA A 31 -16.20 0.34 -5.38
CA ALA A 31 -14.90 -0.29 -5.19
C ALA A 31 -13.85 0.64 -4.53
N LYS A 32 -14.11 1.95 -4.43
CA LYS A 32 -13.14 2.93 -3.88
C LYS A 32 -12.50 2.51 -2.55
N PRO A 33 -13.25 2.04 -1.53
CA PRO A 33 -12.63 1.65 -0.26
C PRO A 33 -11.66 0.47 -0.43
N GLY A 34 -12.04 -0.52 -1.25
CA GLY A 34 -11.19 -1.68 -1.54
C GLY A 34 -9.94 -1.30 -2.34
N ILE A 35 -10.08 -0.45 -3.34
CA ILE A 35 -8.95 0.07 -4.13
C ILE A 35 -7.99 0.85 -3.22
N ALA A 36 -8.50 1.74 -2.37
CA ALA A 36 -7.70 2.50 -1.43
C ALA A 36 -6.91 1.59 -0.48
N THR A 37 -7.55 0.54 0.05
CA THR A 37 -6.90 -0.46 0.91
C THR A 37 -5.75 -1.17 0.20
N VAL A 38 -5.99 -1.69 -1.01
CA VAL A 38 -4.96 -2.40 -1.79
C VAL A 38 -3.80 -1.46 -2.14
N THR A 39 -4.11 -0.24 -2.59
CA THR A 39 -3.09 0.78 -2.92
C THR A 39 -2.23 1.10 -1.71
N MET A 40 -2.83 1.30 -0.54
CA MET A 40 -2.10 1.56 0.70
C MET A 40 -1.17 0.41 1.08
N LEU A 41 -1.68 -0.83 1.08
CA LEU A 41 -0.88 -2.01 1.42
C LEU A 41 0.27 -2.20 0.41
N SER A 42 0.02 -1.99 -0.87
CA SER A 42 1.05 -2.05 -1.92
C SER A 42 2.10 -0.94 -1.73
N ALA A 43 1.69 0.28 -1.41
CA ALA A 43 2.61 1.39 -1.16
C ALA A 43 3.52 1.10 0.04
N MET A 44 2.96 0.58 1.13
CA MET A 44 3.75 0.17 2.31
C MET A 44 4.72 -0.97 1.98
N GLY A 45 4.27 -1.98 1.23
CA GLY A 45 5.12 -3.09 0.79
C GLY A 45 6.27 -2.63 -0.09
N THR A 46 5.98 -1.78 -1.09
CA THR A 46 7.00 -1.24 -1.99
C THR A 46 7.99 -0.32 -1.27
N TRP A 47 7.52 0.49 -0.32
CA TRP A 47 8.41 1.35 0.48
C TRP A 47 9.40 0.55 1.32
N ASN A 48 8.94 -0.55 1.92
CA ASN A 48 9.75 -1.42 2.77
C ASN A 48 10.43 -2.57 2.00
N GLU A 49 10.41 -2.53 0.65
CA GLU A 49 11.01 -3.59 -0.17
C GLU A 49 12.52 -3.66 0.03
N TYR A 50 13.00 -4.79 0.55
CA TYR A 50 14.40 -5.04 0.84
C TYR A 50 14.97 -6.24 0.06
N PRO A 51 14.34 -7.43 0.08
CA PRO A 51 14.93 -8.64 -0.49
C PRO A 51 15.18 -8.55 -1.99
N LEU A 52 14.19 -8.12 -2.78
CA LEU A 52 14.34 -7.98 -4.22
C LEU A 52 15.30 -6.86 -4.58
N ALA A 53 15.19 -5.73 -3.88
CA ALA A 53 16.08 -4.60 -4.09
C ALA A 53 17.55 -4.96 -3.79
N LEU A 54 17.82 -5.76 -2.76
CA LEU A 54 19.15 -6.22 -2.40
C LEU A 54 19.79 -7.07 -3.51
N VAL A 55 19.01 -7.93 -4.18
CA VAL A 55 19.49 -8.80 -5.25
C VAL A 55 19.66 -8.05 -6.56
N LEU A 56 18.74 -7.15 -6.89
CA LEU A 56 18.70 -6.49 -8.20
C LEU A 56 19.56 -5.24 -8.28
N ILE A 57 19.69 -4.48 -7.19
CA ILE A 57 20.41 -3.19 -7.20
C ILE A 57 21.88 -3.42 -6.88
N ARG A 58 22.73 -3.35 -7.93
CA ARG A 58 24.18 -3.51 -7.81
C ARG A 58 24.91 -2.18 -7.60
N THR A 59 24.34 -1.08 -8.10
CA THR A 59 24.97 0.25 -8.05
C THR A 59 24.68 0.94 -6.74
N PRO A 60 25.69 1.39 -5.96
CA PRO A 60 25.50 2.04 -4.66
C PRO A 60 24.60 3.28 -4.71
N ALA A 61 24.67 4.07 -5.79
CA ALA A 61 23.88 5.29 -5.97
C ALA A 61 22.36 5.04 -6.08
N ASN A 62 21.94 3.83 -6.44
CA ASN A 62 20.53 3.49 -6.65
C ASN A 62 19.93 2.70 -5.47
N ARG A 63 20.66 2.55 -4.37
CA ARG A 63 20.18 1.79 -3.21
C ARG A 63 18.94 2.42 -2.60
N THR A 64 17.97 1.57 -2.26
CA THR A 64 16.79 1.99 -1.49
C THR A 64 17.18 2.27 -0.03
N LEU A 65 16.34 3.02 0.68
CA LEU A 65 16.59 3.33 2.10
C LEU A 65 16.77 2.10 2.98
N PRO A 66 15.97 1.00 2.87
CA PRO A 66 16.20 -0.22 3.63
C PRO A 66 17.57 -0.87 3.36
N ILE A 67 18.04 -0.87 2.10
CA ILE A 67 19.37 -1.38 1.76
C ILE A 67 20.47 -0.47 2.35
N GLY A 68 20.26 0.84 2.25
CA GLY A 68 21.19 1.83 2.81
C GLY A 68 21.36 1.66 4.32
N LEU A 69 20.27 1.42 5.04
CA LEU A 69 20.28 1.15 6.49
C LEU A 69 21.03 -0.14 6.82
N ALA A 70 20.75 -1.23 6.08
CA ALA A 70 21.44 -2.50 6.28
C ALA A 70 22.96 -2.37 6.03
N HIS A 71 23.33 -1.63 5.00
CA HIS A 71 24.73 -1.35 4.69
C HIS A 71 25.39 -0.47 5.78
N LEU A 72 24.72 0.57 6.25
CA LEU A 72 25.18 1.41 7.35
C LEU A 72 25.46 0.58 8.60
N TYR A 73 24.55 -0.31 8.96
CA TYR A 73 24.72 -1.25 10.07
C TYR A 73 25.95 -2.17 9.90
N GLN A 74 26.18 -2.70 8.70
CA GLN A 74 27.32 -3.59 8.43
C GLN A 74 28.66 -2.85 8.48
N VAL A 75 28.73 -1.63 7.93
CA VAL A 75 29.97 -0.84 7.90
C VAL A 75 30.33 -0.36 9.29
N GLN A 76 29.36 -0.01 10.12
CA GLN A 76 29.55 0.51 11.46
C GLN A 76 29.81 -0.56 12.53
N ARG A 77 29.89 -1.83 12.18
CA ARG A 77 30.17 -2.93 13.14
C ARG A 77 31.44 -2.73 13.99
N ARG A 78 32.37 -1.88 13.53
CA ARG A 78 33.64 -1.60 14.24
C ARG A 78 33.68 -0.28 14.99
N ALA A 79 32.76 0.66 14.68
CA ALA A 79 32.63 1.95 15.38
C ALA A 79 31.17 2.39 15.26
N THR A 80 30.31 1.82 16.10
CA THR A 80 28.85 1.97 15.96
C THR A 80 28.44 3.38 16.39
N ASP A 81 28.14 4.24 15.41
CA ASP A 81 27.41 5.47 15.62
C ASP A 81 25.91 5.15 15.69
N PHE A 82 25.43 4.88 16.88
CA PHE A 82 24.02 4.61 17.13
C PHE A 82 23.13 5.79 16.76
N GLY A 83 23.66 7.03 16.85
CA GLY A 83 22.90 8.22 16.47
C GLY A 83 22.52 8.20 14.99
N ALA A 84 23.48 7.91 14.10
CA ALA A 84 23.23 7.80 12.67
C ALA A 84 22.27 6.64 12.33
N LEU A 85 22.40 5.49 13.02
CA LEU A 85 21.49 4.36 12.84
C LEU A 85 20.06 4.71 13.25
N PHE A 86 19.84 5.29 14.40
CA PHE A 86 18.51 5.68 14.86
C PHE A 86 17.91 6.78 13.99
N ALA A 87 18.70 7.75 13.53
CA ALA A 87 18.25 8.76 12.60
C ALA A 87 17.76 8.14 11.27
N ALA A 88 18.52 7.19 10.70
CA ALA A 88 18.12 6.47 9.49
C ALA A 88 16.83 5.65 9.68
N LEU A 89 16.68 4.97 10.82
CA LEU A 89 15.45 4.25 11.19
C LEU A 89 14.24 5.18 11.25
N VAL A 90 14.38 6.34 11.87
CA VAL A 90 13.30 7.35 11.93
C VAL A 90 12.91 7.83 10.54
N ILE A 91 13.87 8.10 9.67
CA ILE A 91 13.62 8.51 8.28
C ILE A 91 12.82 7.45 7.51
N ILE A 92 13.09 6.16 7.72
CA ILE A 92 12.34 5.06 7.07
C ILE A 92 10.94 4.91 7.67
N LEU A 93 10.78 5.13 8.97
CA LEU A 93 9.51 4.99 9.69
C LEU A 93 8.50 6.07 9.35
N ILE A 94 8.93 7.32 9.19
CA ILE A 94 8.04 8.46 8.97
C ILE A 94 7.08 8.26 7.80
N PRO A 95 7.52 7.91 6.57
CA PRO A 95 6.60 7.69 5.46
C PRO A 95 5.62 6.54 5.70
N THR A 96 6.08 5.46 6.35
CA THR A 96 5.22 4.32 6.70
C THR A 96 4.10 4.74 7.65
N ILE A 97 4.42 5.53 8.66
CA ILE A 97 3.43 6.08 9.62
C ILE A 97 2.45 7.02 8.90
N ILE A 98 2.94 7.89 8.02
CA ILE A 98 2.09 8.81 7.26
C ILE A 98 1.11 8.03 6.38
N ILE A 99 1.59 7.04 5.62
CA ILE A 99 0.74 6.18 4.79
C ILE A 99 -0.32 5.48 5.64
N TYR A 100 0.07 4.96 6.81
CA TYR A 100 -0.86 4.31 7.74
C TYR A 100 -1.91 5.28 8.27
N LEU A 101 -1.53 6.43 8.80
CA LEU A 101 -2.44 7.43 9.37
C LEU A 101 -3.46 7.95 8.34
N VAL A 102 -3.01 8.17 7.10
CA VAL A 102 -3.90 8.60 6.01
C VAL A 102 -4.83 7.45 5.58
N GLY A 103 -4.30 6.24 5.53
CA GLY A 103 -4.99 5.07 4.98
C GLY A 103 -5.87 4.31 5.97
N GLN A 104 -5.65 4.40 7.29
CA GLN A 104 -6.36 3.61 8.30
C GLN A 104 -7.90 3.72 8.20
N LYS A 105 -8.42 4.88 7.85
CA LYS A 105 -9.86 5.11 7.64
C LYS A 105 -10.46 4.26 6.51
N TYR A 106 -9.66 3.90 5.52
CA TYR A 106 -10.07 3.05 4.40
C TYR A 106 -9.96 1.57 4.74
N LEU A 107 -8.95 1.19 5.56
CA LEU A 107 -8.80 -0.17 6.10
C LEU A 107 -10.03 -0.59 6.90
N LEU A 108 -10.47 0.25 7.83
CA LEU A 108 -11.63 -0.03 8.68
C LEU A 108 -12.92 -0.18 7.87
N LYS A 109 -13.10 0.64 6.83
CA LYS A 109 -14.27 0.55 5.93
C LYS A 109 -14.21 -0.68 5.02
N GLY A 110 -13.02 -1.08 4.56
CA GLY A 110 -12.83 -2.24 3.68
C GLY A 110 -13.06 -3.58 4.39
N VAL A 111 -12.62 -3.69 5.64
CA VAL A 111 -12.77 -4.93 6.46
C VAL A 111 -14.21 -5.10 6.94
N GLY A 112 -14.88 -3.99 7.31
CA GLY A 112 -16.28 -4.03 7.76
C GLY A 112 -17.27 -4.47 6.67
N ALA A 113 -17.00 -4.17 5.41
CA ALA A 113 -17.85 -4.59 4.30
C ALA A 113 -17.68 -6.09 3.90
N GLY A 114 -16.61 -6.73 4.33
CA GLY A 114 -16.33 -8.16 4.08
C GLY A 114 -16.72 -9.09 5.22
N GLY A 115 -16.93 -8.58 6.42
CA GLY A 115 -17.15 -9.35 7.64
C GLY A 115 -18.62 -9.63 8.01
N LEU A 116 -19.58 -9.12 7.27
CA LEU A 116 -21.02 -9.37 7.50
C LEU A 116 -21.58 -10.35 6.45
N LYS A 117 -21.00 -11.53 6.39
CA LYS A 117 -21.62 -12.72 5.78
C LYS A 117 -21.42 -13.90 6.71
N GLU A 118 -22.19 -13.95 7.75
CA GLU A 118 -22.74 -15.16 8.33
C GLU A 118 -24.26 -15.11 8.20
#